data_273ac34d7a133df443c23b210d11e2ce
#
_entry.id   273ac34d7a133df443c23b210d11e2ce
#
_cell.length_a   1.000
_cell.length_b   1.000
_cell.length_c   1.000
_cell.angle_alpha   90.00
_cell.angle_beta   90.00
_cell.angle_gamma   90.00
#
_symmetry.space_group_name_H-M   'P 1'
#
loop_
_entity.id
_entity.type
_entity.pdbx_description
1 polymer ?
#
loop_
_entity_poly.entity_id
_entity_poly.type
_entity_poly.pdbx_seq_one_letter_code
_entity_poly.pdbx_strand_id
1 'polypeptide(L)'
;AACAEAAEGATVWVHDYNLWLAPGYIRAERPDLKIAFFHHTPFPGNDVFAILPWREQILESLLCCDVVGFHIPRYTENFARAATTLVGAKRGPKVPVDKKFIEVGTALSEGTVTSHLQHNGRTIQLLSSPVGTSPDLIQELCWSPSVESHGELIVQDTKKGRKLILSASRVDYTKGNEELLLAFERLLERRKDL
;
A
#
# COMPACT_ATOMS: atom_id res chain seq x y z
N ALA A 1 17.03 4.16 -17.24
CA ALA A 1 17.01 5.43 -16.47
C ALA A 1 17.64 5.23 -15.09
N ALA A 2 16.98 4.50 -14.14
CA ALA A 2 17.51 4.38 -12.77
C ALA A 2 18.96 3.87 -12.69
N CYS A 3 19.34 2.88 -13.50
CA CYS A 3 20.70 2.35 -13.52
C CYS A 3 21.75 3.35 -14.01
N ALA A 4 21.37 4.23 -14.92
CA ALA A 4 22.26 5.26 -15.46
C ALA A 4 22.46 6.45 -14.51
N GLU A 5 21.44 6.79 -13.73
CA GLU A 5 21.41 7.96 -12.84
C GLU A 5 21.91 7.65 -11.41
N ALA A 6 21.80 6.37 -10.98
CA ALA A 6 22.18 6.00 -9.62
C ALA A 6 23.69 6.04 -9.41
N ALA A 7 24.14 6.73 -8.36
CA ALA A 7 25.52 6.68 -7.89
C ALA A 7 25.93 5.25 -7.49
N GLU A 8 27.22 4.98 -7.42
CA GLU A 8 27.73 3.69 -6.95
C GLU A 8 27.26 3.40 -5.51
N GLY A 9 26.77 2.20 -5.27
CA GLY A 9 26.24 1.78 -3.98
C GLY A 9 24.96 2.48 -3.50
N ALA A 10 24.31 3.26 -4.37
CA ALA A 10 23.07 3.96 -4.04
C ALA A 10 21.94 3.01 -3.71
N THR A 11 20.92 3.52 -3.02
CA THR A 11 19.66 2.82 -2.79
C THR A 11 18.63 3.23 -3.83
N VAL A 12 18.08 2.26 -4.55
CA VAL A 12 16.95 2.44 -5.46
C VAL A 12 15.69 1.97 -4.76
N TRP A 13 14.72 2.86 -4.59
CA TRP A 13 13.45 2.54 -3.96
C TRP A 13 12.35 2.42 -5.02
N VAL A 14 11.90 1.20 -5.24
CA VAL A 14 10.89 0.84 -6.24
C VAL A 14 9.53 0.70 -5.57
N HIS A 15 8.50 1.21 -6.22
CA HIS A 15 7.14 1.21 -5.66
C HIS A 15 6.16 0.47 -6.56
N ASP A 16 5.33 -0.34 -5.90
CA ASP A 16 4.07 -0.93 -6.34
C ASP A 16 4.14 -1.89 -7.54
N TYR A 17 3.00 -2.54 -7.80
CA TYR A 17 2.86 -3.66 -8.75
C TYR A 17 3.25 -3.34 -10.18
N ASN A 18 3.14 -2.07 -10.59
CA ASN A 18 3.52 -1.63 -11.93
C ASN A 18 5.00 -1.89 -12.26
N LEU A 19 5.83 -2.02 -11.24
CA LEU A 19 7.28 -2.17 -11.35
C LEU A 19 7.80 -3.50 -10.78
N TRP A 20 6.96 -4.53 -10.69
CA TRP A 20 7.34 -5.83 -10.14
C TRP A 20 8.58 -6.45 -10.80
N LEU A 21 8.81 -6.20 -12.08
CA LEU A 21 9.94 -6.76 -12.80
C LEU A 21 11.19 -5.87 -12.76
N ALA A 22 11.08 -4.61 -12.33
CA ALA A 22 12.18 -3.66 -12.30
C ALA A 22 13.36 -4.11 -11.40
N PRO A 23 13.15 -4.68 -10.20
CA PRO A 23 14.24 -5.14 -9.35
C PRO A 23 15.17 -6.15 -10.03
N GLY A 24 14.62 -7.12 -10.77
CA GLY A 24 15.39 -8.11 -11.51
C GLY A 24 16.31 -7.47 -12.56
N TYR A 25 15.79 -6.55 -13.36
CA TYR A 25 16.57 -5.81 -14.36
C TYR A 25 17.63 -4.92 -13.71
N ILE A 26 17.29 -4.21 -12.62
CA ILE A 26 18.24 -3.35 -11.90
C ILE A 26 19.38 -4.20 -11.34
N ARG A 27 19.08 -5.32 -10.71
CA ARG A 27 20.09 -6.20 -10.13
C ARG A 27 21.03 -6.80 -11.18
N ALA A 28 20.51 -7.16 -12.34
CA ALA A 28 21.29 -7.70 -13.43
C ALA A 28 22.28 -6.67 -14.02
N GLU A 29 21.87 -5.42 -14.13
CA GLU A 29 22.68 -4.33 -14.69
C GLU A 29 23.62 -3.69 -13.65
N ARG A 30 23.14 -3.54 -12.40
CA ARG A 30 23.83 -2.83 -11.32
C ARG A 30 23.81 -3.67 -10.02
N PRO A 31 24.69 -4.65 -9.90
CA PRO A 31 24.77 -5.50 -8.71
C PRO A 31 25.22 -4.77 -7.44
N ASP A 32 25.83 -3.60 -7.58
CA ASP A 32 26.28 -2.73 -6.50
C ASP A 32 25.15 -2.01 -5.76
N LEU A 33 24.00 -1.81 -6.43
CA LEU A 33 22.91 -1.05 -5.86
C LEU A 33 22.16 -1.80 -4.76
N LYS A 34 21.72 -1.08 -3.74
CA LYS A 34 20.72 -1.56 -2.78
C LYS A 34 19.32 -1.34 -3.37
N ILE A 35 18.49 -2.38 -3.34
CA ILE A 35 17.14 -2.31 -3.91
C ILE A 35 16.13 -2.52 -2.78
N ALA A 36 15.33 -1.48 -2.51
CA ALA A 36 14.17 -1.55 -1.66
C ALA A 36 12.91 -1.53 -2.52
N PHE A 37 11.96 -2.40 -2.22
CA PHE A 37 10.66 -2.44 -2.89
C PHE A 37 9.54 -2.29 -1.87
N PHE A 38 8.54 -1.46 -2.16
CA PHE A 38 7.35 -1.33 -1.33
C PHE A 38 6.08 -1.54 -2.13
N HIS A 39 5.26 -2.48 -1.67
CA HIS A 39 4.00 -2.86 -2.30
C HIS A 39 2.84 -2.14 -1.61
N HIS A 40 2.20 -1.20 -2.32
CA HIS A 40 1.13 -0.36 -1.75
C HIS A 40 -0.24 -1.02 -1.78
N THR A 41 -0.48 -1.92 -2.72
CA THR A 41 -1.74 -2.66 -2.81
C THR A 41 -1.70 -3.93 -1.95
N PRO A 42 -2.86 -4.54 -1.59
CA PRO A 42 -2.87 -5.83 -0.92
C PRO A 42 -2.14 -6.90 -1.73
N PHE A 43 -1.09 -7.51 -1.16
CA PHE A 43 -0.49 -8.68 -1.80
C PHE A 43 -1.43 -9.88 -1.62
N PRO A 44 -1.88 -10.53 -2.72
CA PRO A 44 -2.91 -11.55 -2.66
C PRO A 44 -2.44 -12.82 -1.96
N GLY A 45 -3.39 -13.64 -1.52
CA GLY A 45 -3.11 -14.99 -1.05
C GLY A 45 -2.46 -15.85 -2.14
N ASN A 46 -1.74 -16.88 -1.73
CA ASN A 46 -1.00 -17.74 -2.66
C ASN A 46 -1.89 -18.42 -3.72
N ASP A 47 -3.10 -18.76 -3.37
CA ASP A 47 -4.12 -19.34 -4.25
C ASP A 47 -4.52 -18.40 -5.39
N VAL A 48 -4.69 -17.11 -5.07
CA VAL A 48 -5.00 -16.07 -6.06
C VAL A 48 -3.76 -15.70 -6.87
N PHE A 49 -2.60 -15.52 -6.22
CA PHE A 49 -1.36 -15.15 -6.90
C PHE A 49 -0.89 -16.23 -7.89
N ALA A 50 -1.09 -17.50 -7.55
CA ALA A 50 -0.71 -18.64 -8.38
C ALA A 50 -1.46 -18.71 -9.74
N ILE A 51 -2.55 -17.96 -9.92
CA ILE A 51 -3.29 -17.90 -11.19
C ILE A 51 -2.52 -17.08 -12.24
N LEU A 52 -1.65 -16.14 -11.79
CA LEU A 52 -0.90 -15.28 -12.71
C LEU A 52 0.08 -16.09 -13.57
N PRO A 53 0.05 -15.94 -14.89
CA PRO A 53 0.98 -16.65 -15.79
C PRO A 53 2.45 -16.34 -15.49
N TRP A 54 2.74 -15.10 -15.09
CA TRP A 54 4.09 -14.60 -14.81
C TRP A 54 4.47 -14.63 -13.32
N ARG A 55 3.77 -15.40 -12.50
CA ARG A 55 3.97 -15.46 -11.03
C ARG A 55 5.41 -15.73 -10.61
N GLU A 56 6.08 -16.65 -11.30
CA GLU A 56 7.46 -17.02 -11.00
C GLU A 56 8.43 -15.89 -11.36
N GLN A 57 8.29 -15.30 -12.55
CA GLN A 57 9.12 -14.16 -12.97
C GLN A 57 8.96 -12.94 -12.04
N ILE A 58 7.75 -12.69 -11.57
CA ILE A 58 7.48 -11.61 -10.62
C ILE A 58 8.19 -11.90 -9.30
N LEU A 59 8.04 -13.10 -8.75
CA LEU A 59 8.68 -13.48 -7.48
C LEU A 59 10.22 -13.47 -7.60
N GLU A 60 10.78 -14.04 -8.66
CA GLU A 60 12.23 -14.03 -8.90
C GLU A 60 12.77 -12.59 -8.98
N SER A 61 12.04 -11.68 -9.62
CA SER A 61 12.42 -10.27 -9.66
C SER A 61 12.36 -9.61 -8.28
N LEU A 62 11.29 -9.80 -7.52
CA LEU A 62 11.15 -9.24 -6.17
C LEU A 62 12.19 -9.81 -5.20
N LEU A 63 12.60 -11.06 -5.38
CA LEU A 63 13.67 -11.70 -4.60
C LEU A 63 15.08 -11.19 -4.97
N CYS A 64 15.21 -10.35 -5.99
CA CYS A 64 16.44 -9.58 -6.26
C CYS A 64 16.58 -8.33 -5.37
N CYS A 65 15.55 -7.95 -4.61
CA CYS A 65 15.63 -6.87 -3.65
C CYS A 65 16.46 -7.23 -2.42
N ASP A 66 16.92 -6.21 -1.71
CA ASP A 66 17.50 -6.34 -0.37
C ASP A 66 16.40 -6.23 0.71
N VAL A 67 15.37 -5.42 0.43
CA VAL A 67 14.20 -5.24 1.30
C VAL A 67 12.92 -5.27 0.48
N VAL A 68 11.90 -5.98 0.95
CA VAL A 68 10.54 -5.94 0.40
C VAL A 68 9.56 -5.59 1.52
N GLY A 69 8.83 -4.49 1.34
CA GLY A 69 7.90 -3.93 2.33
C GLY A 69 6.44 -4.02 1.90
N PHE A 70 5.57 -4.15 2.88
CA PHE A 70 4.11 -4.20 2.74
C PHE A 70 3.46 -3.36 3.85
N HIS A 71 2.19 -3.01 3.69
CA HIS A 71 1.48 -2.25 4.71
C HIS A 71 1.16 -3.05 5.98
N ILE A 72 0.82 -4.32 5.85
CA ILE A 72 0.39 -5.14 6.99
C ILE A 72 1.08 -6.51 7.01
N PRO A 73 1.20 -7.13 8.18
CA PRO A 73 1.82 -8.46 8.36
C PRO A 73 1.23 -9.53 7.46
N ARG A 74 -0.08 -9.53 7.24
CA ARG A 74 -0.77 -10.47 6.37
C ARG A 74 -0.24 -10.46 4.94
N TYR A 75 0.02 -9.29 4.37
CA TYR A 75 0.55 -9.17 3.00
C TYR A 75 1.99 -9.65 2.92
N THR A 76 2.79 -9.36 3.94
CA THR A 76 4.15 -9.91 4.09
C THR A 76 4.12 -11.44 4.13
N GLU A 77 3.22 -12.05 4.90
CA GLU A 77 3.07 -13.50 5.00
C GLU A 77 2.55 -14.12 3.70
N ASN A 78 1.66 -13.44 2.98
CA ASN A 78 1.18 -13.88 1.67
C ASN A 78 2.34 -13.93 0.67
N PHE A 79 3.17 -12.89 0.60
CA PHE A 79 4.37 -12.87 -0.23
C PHE A 79 5.36 -13.96 0.16
N ALA A 80 5.66 -14.09 1.46
CA ALA A 80 6.57 -15.13 1.95
C ALA A 80 6.08 -16.53 1.61
N ARG A 81 4.77 -16.77 1.69
CA ARG A 81 4.16 -18.05 1.31
C ARG A 81 4.26 -18.29 -0.19
N ALA A 82 3.90 -17.31 -1.01
CA ALA A 82 4.00 -17.42 -2.46
C ALA A 82 5.44 -17.71 -2.91
N ALA A 83 6.41 -16.95 -2.40
CA ALA A 83 7.83 -17.16 -2.70
C ALA A 83 8.33 -18.55 -2.28
N THR A 84 7.90 -19.04 -1.11
CA THR A 84 8.29 -20.40 -0.67
C THR A 84 7.67 -21.48 -1.54
N THR A 85 6.38 -21.34 -1.88
CA THR A 85 5.64 -22.39 -2.59
C THR A 85 5.97 -22.44 -4.08
N LEU A 86 6.16 -21.29 -4.72
CA LEU A 86 6.27 -21.22 -6.18
C LEU A 86 7.71 -21.21 -6.69
N VAL A 87 8.66 -20.63 -5.92
CA VAL A 87 10.07 -20.52 -6.34
C VAL A 87 11.06 -21.08 -5.32
N GLY A 88 10.58 -21.75 -4.28
CA GLY A 88 11.42 -22.48 -3.33
C GLY A 88 12.25 -21.61 -2.39
N ALA A 89 11.89 -20.34 -2.19
CA ALA A 89 12.56 -19.49 -1.22
C ALA A 89 12.42 -20.04 0.21
N LYS A 90 13.47 -19.95 1.01
CA LYS A 90 13.47 -20.41 2.40
C LYS A 90 13.06 -19.28 3.33
N ARG A 91 12.14 -19.57 4.24
CA ARG A 91 11.66 -18.60 5.25
C ARG A 91 12.60 -18.54 6.43
N GLY A 92 12.94 -17.34 6.86
CA GLY A 92 13.56 -17.08 8.15
C GLY A 92 12.59 -17.23 9.31
N PRO A 93 13.04 -16.97 10.55
CA PRO A 93 12.19 -17.05 11.72
C PRO A 93 11.07 -16.01 11.69
N LYS A 94 9.99 -16.31 12.40
CA LYS A 94 8.95 -15.32 12.71
C LYS A 94 9.42 -14.42 13.84
N VAL A 95 9.17 -13.13 13.68
CA VAL A 95 9.44 -12.10 14.69
C VAL A 95 8.14 -11.45 15.14
N PRO A 96 8.05 -10.97 16.38
CA PRO A 96 6.88 -10.26 16.87
C PRO A 96 6.66 -8.98 16.05
N VAL A 97 5.40 -8.67 15.75
CA VAL A 97 4.98 -7.36 15.27
C VAL A 97 4.88 -6.41 16.47
N ASP A 98 5.28 -5.15 16.32
CA ASP A 98 5.12 -4.15 17.37
C ASP A 98 3.63 -4.03 17.75
N LYS A 99 3.33 -4.14 19.04
CA LYS A 99 1.95 -4.14 19.57
C LYS A 99 1.16 -2.91 19.17
N LYS A 100 1.82 -1.77 18.93
CA LYS A 100 1.15 -0.54 18.44
C LYS A 100 0.54 -0.69 17.05
N PHE A 101 0.98 -1.69 16.27
CA PHE A 101 0.45 -1.99 14.93
C PHE A 101 -0.51 -3.19 14.93
N ILE A 102 -0.86 -3.72 16.11
CA ILE A 102 -1.78 -4.85 16.23
C ILE A 102 -3.12 -4.34 16.73
N GLU A 103 -4.17 -4.62 15.96
CA GLU A 103 -5.54 -4.32 16.34
C GLU A 103 -6.38 -5.59 16.23
N VAL A 104 -6.90 -6.06 17.37
CA VAL A 104 -7.66 -7.31 17.44
C VAL A 104 -8.95 -7.22 16.61
N GLY A 105 -9.21 -8.26 15.83
CA GLY A 105 -10.41 -8.32 14.97
C GLY A 105 -10.29 -7.60 13.63
N THR A 106 -9.13 -7.06 13.31
CA THR A 106 -8.85 -6.37 12.05
C THR A 106 -7.83 -7.12 11.19
N ALA A 107 -7.52 -6.58 10.02
CA ALA A 107 -6.44 -7.09 9.17
C ALA A 107 -5.04 -6.94 9.79
N LEU A 108 -4.91 -6.21 10.88
CA LEU A 108 -3.67 -5.98 11.64
C LEU A 108 -3.54 -6.90 12.87
N SER A 109 -4.31 -8.00 12.93
CA SER A 109 -4.35 -8.89 14.08
C SER A 109 -3.21 -9.90 14.16
N GLU A 110 -2.38 -10.03 13.13
CA GLU A 110 -1.25 -10.95 13.13
C GLU A 110 -0.16 -10.48 14.10
N GLY A 111 0.09 -11.27 15.15
CA GLY A 111 1.10 -10.96 16.17
C GLY A 111 2.54 -11.25 15.78
N THR A 112 2.77 -11.95 14.67
CA THR A 112 4.12 -12.33 14.18
C THR A 112 4.19 -12.24 12.66
N VAL A 113 5.39 -12.01 12.14
CA VAL A 113 5.66 -11.93 10.70
C VAL A 113 7.01 -12.60 10.38
N THR A 114 7.13 -13.18 9.19
CA THR A 114 8.41 -13.71 8.69
C THR A 114 9.42 -12.56 8.53
N SER A 115 10.59 -12.68 9.16
CA SER A 115 11.60 -11.62 9.18
C SER A 115 12.31 -11.43 7.85
N HIS A 116 12.59 -12.50 7.15
CA HIS A 116 13.31 -12.49 5.87
C HIS A 116 13.07 -13.76 5.07
N LEU A 117 13.45 -13.71 3.80
CA LEU A 117 13.54 -14.86 2.92
C LEU A 117 15.01 -15.07 2.52
N GLN A 118 15.35 -16.31 2.20
CA GLN A 118 16.63 -16.68 1.58
C GLN A 118 16.35 -17.31 0.21
N HIS A 119 17.00 -16.80 -0.83
CA HIS A 119 16.85 -17.29 -2.19
C HIS A 119 18.11 -17.04 -3.00
N ASN A 120 18.61 -18.04 -3.71
CA ASN A 120 19.80 -17.95 -4.58
C ASN A 120 21.01 -17.26 -3.91
N GLY A 121 21.29 -17.63 -2.65
CA GLY A 121 22.39 -17.06 -1.86
C GLY A 121 22.17 -15.65 -1.30
N ARG A 122 21.01 -15.06 -1.54
CA ARG A 122 20.63 -13.72 -1.03
C ARG A 122 19.71 -13.84 0.17
N THR A 123 19.79 -12.84 1.04
CA THR A 123 18.83 -12.63 2.14
C THR A 123 18.01 -11.39 1.84
N ILE A 124 16.71 -11.55 1.78
CA ILE A 124 15.74 -10.49 1.48
C ILE A 124 14.98 -10.17 2.76
N GLN A 125 15.19 -8.99 3.32
CA GLN A 125 14.47 -8.54 4.50
C GLN A 125 13.01 -8.29 4.17
N LEU A 126 12.11 -8.71 5.04
CA LEU A 126 10.68 -8.44 4.92
C LEU A 126 10.24 -7.39 5.95
N LEU A 127 9.49 -6.40 5.50
CA LEU A 127 9.04 -5.30 6.33
C LEU A 127 7.51 -5.20 6.28
N SER A 128 6.90 -5.06 7.47
CA SER A 128 5.50 -4.65 7.61
C SER A 128 5.48 -3.24 8.19
N SER A 129 5.03 -2.27 7.40
CA SER A 129 5.01 -0.86 7.79
C SER A 129 3.70 -0.22 7.30
N PRO A 130 2.67 -0.15 8.15
CA PRO A 130 1.40 0.45 7.77
C PRO A 130 1.56 1.95 7.50
N VAL A 131 0.89 2.41 6.45
CA VAL A 131 0.74 3.86 6.24
C VAL A 131 -0.19 4.40 7.32
N GLY A 132 0.30 5.37 8.04
CA GLY A 132 -0.46 6.10 9.03
C GLY A 132 -0.87 7.47 8.53
N THR A 133 -1.67 8.14 9.34
CA THR A 133 -1.96 9.56 9.24
C THR A 133 -1.59 10.25 10.54
N SER A 134 -1.33 11.54 10.49
CA SER A 134 -1.09 12.38 11.68
C SER A 134 -2.36 13.18 11.97
N PRO A 135 -3.17 12.78 12.97
CA PRO A 135 -4.36 13.56 13.36
C PRO A 135 -4.00 15.00 13.74
N ASP A 136 -2.88 15.19 14.44
CA ASP A 136 -2.44 16.52 14.88
C ASP A 136 -2.14 17.42 13.69
N LEU A 137 -1.42 16.92 12.66
CA LEU A 137 -1.16 17.66 11.44
C LEU A 137 -2.47 18.00 10.70
N ILE A 138 -3.41 17.07 10.63
CA ILE A 138 -4.71 17.33 10.00
C ILE A 138 -5.44 18.44 10.77
N GLN A 139 -5.45 18.37 12.09
CA GLN A 139 -6.07 19.38 12.94
C GLN A 139 -5.42 20.76 12.75
N GLU A 140 -4.11 20.83 12.71
CA GLU A 140 -3.36 22.07 12.43
C GLU A 140 -3.71 22.64 11.05
N LEU A 141 -3.77 21.80 10.04
CA LEU A 141 -4.17 22.22 8.68
C LEU A 141 -5.62 22.72 8.64
N CYS A 142 -6.54 22.13 9.39
CA CYS A 142 -7.94 22.57 9.46
C CYS A 142 -8.10 23.99 10.03
N TRP A 143 -7.17 24.43 10.88
CA TRP A 143 -7.17 25.77 11.46
C TRP A 143 -6.25 26.75 10.72
N SER A 144 -5.74 26.38 9.54
CA SER A 144 -4.91 27.28 8.76
C SER A 144 -5.76 28.40 8.13
N PRO A 145 -5.21 29.63 7.98
CA PRO A 145 -5.96 30.74 7.39
C PRO A 145 -6.50 30.49 5.97
N SER A 146 -5.81 29.64 5.20
CA SER A 146 -6.25 29.26 3.86
C SER A 146 -7.50 28.38 3.86
N VAL A 147 -7.71 27.57 4.92
CA VAL A 147 -8.90 26.72 5.07
C VAL A 147 -10.07 27.52 5.68
N GLU A 148 -9.79 28.44 6.58
CA GLU A 148 -10.79 29.23 7.26
C GLU A 148 -11.67 30.02 6.28
N SER A 149 -11.06 30.67 5.29
CA SER A 149 -11.78 31.42 4.25
C SER A 149 -12.69 30.54 3.37
N HIS A 150 -12.31 29.30 3.10
CA HIS A 150 -13.14 28.35 2.34
C HIS A 150 -14.23 27.72 3.22
N GLY A 151 -13.95 27.53 4.50
CA GLY A 151 -14.90 27.02 5.50
C GLY A 151 -16.13 27.92 5.68
N GLU A 152 -15.97 29.24 5.58
CA GLU A 152 -17.05 30.19 5.71
C GLU A 152 -18.18 29.98 4.69
N LEU A 153 -17.86 29.63 3.44
CA LEU A 153 -18.85 29.35 2.41
C LEU A 153 -19.69 28.12 2.74
N ILE A 154 -19.08 27.08 3.26
CA ILE A 154 -19.75 25.84 3.67
C ILE A 154 -20.63 26.12 4.89
N VAL A 155 -20.15 26.89 5.86
CA VAL A 155 -20.89 27.27 7.06
C VAL A 155 -22.11 28.13 6.72
N GLN A 156 -21.99 29.02 5.73
CA GLN A 156 -23.15 29.85 5.29
C GLN A 156 -24.28 28.99 4.71
N ASP A 157 -23.98 27.98 3.95
CA ASP A 157 -24.99 27.08 3.37
C ASP A 157 -25.65 26.18 4.43
N THR A 158 -24.90 25.71 5.40
CA THR A 158 -25.46 24.92 6.51
C THR A 158 -26.34 25.79 7.46
N LYS A 159 -25.98 27.06 7.67
CA LYS A 159 -26.80 28.01 8.44
C LYS A 159 -28.16 28.28 7.80
N LYS A 160 -28.32 28.05 6.49
CA LYS A 160 -29.62 28.16 5.77
C LYS A 160 -30.47 26.89 5.92
N GLY A 161 -30.12 25.97 6.82
CA GLY A 161 -30.85 24.72 7.06
C GLY A 161 -30.54 23.60 6.05
N ARG A 162 -29.55 23.79 5.15
CA ARG A 162 -29.11 22.76 4.23
C ARG A 162 -28.28 21.71 4.95
N LYS A 163 -28.51 20.46 4.60
CA LYS A 163 -27.67 19.35 5.06
C LYS A 163 -26.48 19.18 4.12
N LEU A 164 -25.28 19.10 4.65
CA LEU A 164 -24.06 18.87 3.88
C LEU A 164 -23.77 17.38 3.78
N ILE A 165 -23.65 16.89 2.54
CA ILE A 165 -23.08 15.56 2.25
C ILE A 165 -21.78 15.81 1.49
N LEU A 166 -20.66 15.44 2.10
CA LEU A 166 -19.33 15.65 1.53
C LEU A 166 -18.75 14.34 1.03
N SER A 167 -18.23 14.35 -0.18
CA SER A 167 -17.37 13.29 -0.72
C SER A 167 -16.14 13.91 -1.34
N ALA A 168 -14.96 13.43 -0.97
CA ALA A 168 -13.69 13.87 -1.51
C ALA A 168 -12.86 12.65 -1.92
N SER A 169 -12.63 12.47 -3.21
CA SER A 169 -11.82 11.37 -3.74
C SER A 169 -11.16 11.75 -5.05
N ARG A 170 -10.19 10.97 -5.49
CA ARG A 170 -9.70 11.07 -6.87
C ARG A 170 -10.80 10.65 -7.84
N VAL A 171 -10.78 11.21 -9.05
CA VAL A 171 -11.65 10.76 -10.13
C VAL A 171 -11.09 9.42 -10.65
N ASP A 172 -11.60 8.34 -10.10
CA ASP A 172 -11.17 6.98 -10.33
C ASP A 172 -12.40 6.06 -10.17
N TYR A 173 -12.61 5.14 -11.08
CA TYR A 173 -13.77 4.24 -11.09
C TYR A 173 -13.89 3.43 -9.79
N THR A 174 -12.76 3.10 -9.15
CA THR A 174 -12.74 2.34 -7.88
C THR A 174 -13.31 3.13 -6.70
N LYS A 175 -13.52 4.45 -6.85
CA LYS A 175 -14.07 5.32 -5.79
C LYS A 175 -15.59 5.43 -5.83
N GLY A 176 -16.24 4.88 -6.86
CA GLY A 176 -17.69 4.87 -6.96
C GLY A 176 -18.31 6.25 -7.07
N ASN A 177 -17.65 7.21 -7.72
CA ASN A 177 -18.16 8.58 -7.82
C ASN A 177 -19.48 8.65 -8.61
N GLU A 178 -19.62 7.84 -9.66
CA GLU A 178 -20.85 7.75 -10.44
C GLU A 178 -21.97 7.14 -9.61
N GLU A 179 -21.70 6.03 -8.93
CA GLU A 179 -22.65 5.35 -8.05
C GLU A 179 -23.12 6.26 -6.91
N LEU A 180 -22.23 7.09 -6.38
CA LEU A 180 -22.57 8.07 -5.34
C LEU A 180 -23.55 9.12 -5.87
N LEU A 181 -23.33 9.66 -7.06
CA LEU A 181 -24.22 10.63 -7.69
C LEU A 181 -25.59 10.02 -8.00
N LEU A 182 -25.64 8.81 -8.55
CA LEU A 182 -26.87 8.07 -8.80
C LEU A 182 -27.63 7.75 -7.50
N ALA A 183 -26.90 7.40 -6.43
CA ALA A 183 -27.50 7.15 -5.13
C ALA A 183 -28.10 8.42 -4.53
N PHE A 184 -27.42 9.58 -4.70
CA PHE A 184 -27.91 10.87 -4.25
C PHE A 184 -29.16 11.31 -5.04
N GLU A 185 -29.17 11.16 -6.36
CA GLU A 185 -30.35 11.41 -7.20
C GLU A 185 -31.57 10.61 -6.71
N ARG A 186 -31.39 9.29 -6.50
CA ARG A 186 -32.44 8.41 -5.97
C ARG A 186 -32.90 8.80 -4.57
N LEU A 187 -31.99 9.30 -3.74
CA LEU A 187 -32.33 9.81 -2.41
C LEU A 187 -33.30 10.98 -2.53
N LEU A 188 -32.99 11.96 -3.39
CA LEU A 188 -33.86 13.13 -3.61
C LEU A 188 -35.21 12.78 -4.24
N GLU A 189 -35.26 11.76 -5.09
CA GLU A 189 -36.53 11.24 -5.62
C GLU A 189 -37.43 10.65 -4.54
N ARG A 190 -36.88 9.93 -3.57
CA ARG A 190 -37.60 9.22 -2.52
C ARG A 190 -37.90 10.09 -1.29
N ARG A 191 -37.10 11.08 -1.05
CA ARG A 191 -37.15 11.95 0.12
C ARG A 191 -37.32 13.41 -0.33
N LYS A 192 -38.57 13.74 -0.65
CA LYS A 192 -38.95 15.12 -1.05
C LYS A 192 -38.87 16.13 0.10
N ASP A 193 -38.64 15.66 1.32
CA ASP A 193 -38.46 16.44 2.53
C ASP A 193 -36.99 16.86 2.79
N LEU A 194 -36.05 16.41 1.96
CA LEU A 194 -34.64 16.80 1.98
C LEU A 194 -34.39 17.87 0.95
#